data_0b4b61d5e3fd67771dad941cbd3a6a8a
#
_entry.id   0b4b61d5e3fd67771dad941cbd3a6a8a
#
_cell.length_a   1.000
_cell.length_b   1.000
_cell.length_c   1.000
_cell.angle_alpha   90.00
_cell.angle_beta   90.00
_cell.angle_gamma   90.00
#
_symmetry.space_group_name_H-M   'P 1'
#
loop_
_entity.id
_entity.type
_entity.pdbx_description
1 polymer ?
#
loop_
_entity_poly.entity_id
_entity_poly.type
_entity_poly.pdbx_seq_one_letter_code
_entity_poly.pdbx_strand_id
1 'polypeptide(L)'
;FYFDYSENDKRRDITCVPYVWDKEKQVANSINTWYFGKLRYEWMDRRASGNDDGINKVYMRYADIILMRAEIENELNGPEAAAPYLKKIRQRAFSEANWPKEVEQYVAAASVSKETMFNAIIDERAFEFCGEMIRRADLIRWNMLKKKLDEAKTKMYDLRSLSGEYDWLTGHLYTKPIDFKWKRNGVEYTLSKKALQFYGLQPGENKLDPSGYVEYTDSEGKTTTWIKEDNLKDDKIESLYLQDPDKYMYWPIFQYNLDANPALENYSWYGK
;
A
#
# COMPACT_ATOMS: atom_id res chain seq x y z
N PHE A 1 -1.28 -2.45 6.06
CA PHE A 1 -0.94 -1.31 5.19
C PHE A 1 -2.20 -0.63 4.60
N TYR A 2 -3.17 -1.38 4.07
CA TYR A 2 -4.41 -0.80 3.54
C TYR A 2 -5.13 0.08 4.59
N PHE A 3 -5.25 -0.43 5.80
CA PHE A 3 -5.93 0.24 6.91
C PHE A 3 -5.10 1.39 7.55
N ASP A 4 -3.84 1.55 7.17
CA ASP A 4 -3.02 2.68 7.59
C ASP A 4 -3.31 3.96 6.78
N TYR A 5 -3.91 3.81 5.59
CA TYR A 5 -4.39 4.96 4.84
C TYR A 5 -5.57 5.63 5.55
N SER A 6 -5.63 6.95 5.49
CA SER A 6 -6.88 7.65 5.80
C SER A 6 -7.99 7.16 4.87
N GLU A 7 -9.21 7.00 5.41
CA GLU A 7 -10.40 6.66 4.62
C GLU A 7 -10.70 7.67 3.49
N ASN A 8 -10.17 8.90 3.60
CA ASN A 8 -10.33 9.96 2.61
C ASN A 8 -9.19 10.01 1.59
N ASP A 9 -8.18 9.17 1.72
CA ASP A 9 -7.04 9.13 0.80
C ASP A 9 -7.43 8.42 -0.50
N LYS A 10 -7.49 9.18 -1.59
CA LYS A 10 -7.85 8.65 -2.92
C LYS A 10 -6.89 7.58 -3.43
N ARG A 11 -5.65 7.55 -2.92
CA ARG A 11 -4.63 6.58 -3.35
C ARG A 11 -4.90 5.18 -2.82
N ARG A 12 -5.59 5.06 -1.68
CA ARG A 12 -5.88 3.78 -1.02
C ARG A 12 -6.57 2.80 -1.98
N ASP A 13 -7.70 3.19 -2.51
CA ASP A 13 -8.55 2.31 -3.34
C ASP A 13 -8.02 2.15 -4.77
N ILE A 14 -7.17 3.10 -5.21
CA ILE A 14 -6.45 2.96 -6.47
C ILE A 14 -5.29 1.97 -6.33
N THR A 15 -4.54 2.07 -5.24
CA THR A 15 -3.30 1.29 -5.06
C THR A 15 -3.58 -0.13 -4.60
N CYS A 16 -4.55 -0.30 -3.70
CA CYS A 16 -4.81 -1.58 -3.04
C CYS A 16 -6.08 -2.21 -3.64
N VAL A 17 -5.93 -3.33 -4.35
CA VAL A 17 -7.03 -4.00 -5.06
C VAL A 17 -7.32 -5.36 -4.43
N PRO A 18 -8.48 -5.50 -3.74
CA PRO A 18 -8.85 -6.73 -3.04
C PRO A 18 -9.68 -7.70 -3.89
N TYR A 19 -9.65 -7.59 -5.21
CA TYR A 19 -10.46 -8.41 -6.13
C TYR A 19 -9.71 -8.80 -7.38
N VAL A 20 -10.25 -9.79 -8.09
CA VAL A 20 -9.90 -10.15 -9.47
C VAL A 20 -11.13 -10.04 -10.37
N TRP A 21 -10.90 -9.92 -11.68
CA TRP A 21 -11.94 -10.06 -12.68
C TRP A 21 -12.01 -11.53 -13.13
N ASP A 22 -13.16 -12.16 -12.86
CA ASP A 22 -13.54 -13.42 -13.49
C ASP A 22 -14.51 -13.10 -14.63
N LYS A 23 -14.01 -13.07 -15.86
CA LYS A 23 -14.72 -12.61 -17.07
C LYS A 23 -15.19 -11.15 -16.90
N GLU A 24 -16.49 -10.94 -16.70
CA GLU A 24 -17.11 -9.62 -16.51
C GLU A 24 -17.55 -9.36 -15.07
N LYS A 25 -17.16 -10.22 -14.12
CA LYS A 25 -17.59 -10.15 -12.73
C LYS A 25 -16.37 -9.96 -11.82
N GLN A 26 -16.45 -9.05 -10.86
CA GLN A 26 -15.46 -8.96 -9.79
C GLN A 26 -15.70 -10.05 -8.74
N VAL A 27 -14.62 -10.68 -8.32
CA VAL A 27 -14.62 -11.71 -7.26
C VAL A 27 -13.60 -11.28 -6.21
N ALA A 28 -13.99 -11.28 -4.95
CA ALA A 28 -13.11 -10.90 -3.85
C ALA A 28 -11.95 -11.89 -3.70
N ASN A 29 -10.75 -11.35 -3.47
CA ASN A 29 -9.60 -12.14 -3.07
C ASN A 29 -9.64 -12.44 -1.57
N SER A 30 -8.80 -13.37 -1.14
CA SER A 30 -8.47 -13.52 0.28
C SER A 30 -7.79 -12.28 0.84
N ILE A 31 -7.92 -12.03 2.16
CA ILE A 31 -7.27 -10.90 2.84
C ILE A 31 -5.74 -10.88 2.66
N ASN A 32 -5.12 -12.02 2.41
CA ASN A 32 -3.68 -12.13 2.21
C ASN A 32 -3.24 -11.96 0.74
N THR A 33 -4.16 -11.67 -0.17
CA THR A 33 -3.90 -11.52 -1.59
C THR A 33 -4.45 -10.20 -2.10
N TRP A 34 -3.57 -9.22 -2.25
CA TRP A 34 -3.89 -7.89 -2.76
C TRP A 34 -3.05 -7.59 -3.99
N TYR A 35 -3.64 -6.90 -4.96
CA TYR A 35 -2.91 -6.43 -6.13
C TYR A 35 -2.62 -4.94 -6.02
N PHE A 36 -1.50 -4.53 -6.61
CA PHE A 36 -1.19 -3.12 -6.79
C PHE A 36 -1.91 -2.60 -8.03
N GLY A 37 -2.81 -1.63 -7.82
CA GLY A 37 -3.74 -1.17 -8.85
C GLY A 37 -3.36 0.12 -9.56
N LYS A 38 -2.13 0.61 -9.44
CA LYS A 38 -1.68 1.82 -10.15
C LYS A 38 -1.61 1.65 -11.66
N LEU A 39 -1.46 0.42 -12.11
CA LEU A 39 -1.52 0.01 -13.51
C LEU A 39 -2.60 -1.06 -13.63
N ARG A 40 -3.69 -0.77 -14.35
CA ARG A 40 -4.85 -1.64 -14.46
C ARG A 40 -5.23 -1.86 -15.91
N TYR A 41 -5.58 -3.07 -16.24
CA TYR A 41 -6.08 -3.41 -17.58
C TYR A 41 -7.38 -2.68 -17.92
N GLU A 42 -8.21 -2.36 -16.93
CA GLU A 42 -9.44 -1.59 -17.11
C GLU A 42 -9.21 -0.18 -17.64
N TRP A 43 -8.00 0.36 -17.47
CA TRP A 43 -7.62 1.68 -17.94
C TRP A 43 -6.93 1.67 -19.29
N MET A 44 -6.67 0.50 -19.85
CA MET A 44 -6.01 0.36 -21.15
C MET A 44 -7.01 0.42 -22.29
N ASP A 45 -6.69 1.17 -23.33
CA ASP A 45 -7.50 1.23 -24.56
C ASP A 45 -7.51 -0.10 -25.35
N ARG A 46 -6.56 -0.98 -25.08
CA ARG A 46 -6.43 -2.30 -25.73
C ARG A 46 -6.27 -3.42 -24.71
N ARG A 47 -6.72 -4.61 -25.08
CA ARG A 47 -6.48 -5.80 -24.27
C ARG A 47 -5.03 -6.24 -24.43
N ALA A 48 -4.31 -6.41 -23.32
CA ALA A 48 -3.04 -7.11 -23.32
C ALA A 48 -3.28 -8.62 -23.49
N SER A 49 -2.52 -9.24 -24.37
CA SER A 49 -2.65 -10.69 -24.69
C SER A 49 -1.50 -11.55 -24.14
N GLY A 50 -0.58 -10.94 -23.40
CA GLY A 50 0.60 -11.59 -22.85
C GLY A 50 1.32 -10.71 -21.84
N ASN A 51 2.53 -11.11 -21.45
CA ASN A 51 3.34 -10.37 -20.51
C ASN A 51 3.99 -9.10 -21.09
N ASP A 52 3.99 -8.97 -22.42
CA ASP A 52 4.54 -7.83 -23.15
C ASP A 52 3.43 -6.81 -23.45
N ASP A 53 2.87 -6.22 -22.41
CA ASP A 53 1.75 -5.28 -22.52
C ASP A 53 2.19 -3.86 -22.95
N GLY A 54 3.49 -3.60 -23.05
CA GLY A 54 4.06 -2.31 -23.46
C GLY A 54 4.08 -1.26 -22.35
N ILE A 55 3.85 -1.67 -21.09
CA ILE A 55 3.95 -0.77 -19.93
C ILE A 55 5.42 -0.67 -19.49
N ASN A 56 5.96 0.53 -19.58
CA ASN A 56 7.31 0.81 -19.08
C ASN A 56 7.32 0.95 -17.56
N LYS A 57 8.29 0.33 -16.90
CA LYS A 57 8.52 0.50 -15.48
C LYS A 57 8.97 1.95 -15.20
N VAL A 58 8.29 2.60 -14.28
CA VAL A 58 8.67 3.93 -13.77
C VAL A 58 9.72 3.74 -12.68
N TYR A 59 10.95 4.20 -12.92
CA TYR A 59 12.03 4.14 -11.93
C TYR A 59 12.01 5.31 -10.95
N MET A 60 11.59 6.48 -11.41
CA MET A 60 11.52 7.71 -10.62
C MET A 60 10.43 8.62 -11.19
N ARG A 61 9.75 9.36 -10.35
CA ARG A 61 8.75 10.35 -10.74
C ARG A 61 8.85 11.60 -9.87
N TYR A 62 8.25 12.68 -10.33
CA TYR A 62 8.40 14.00 -9.69
C TYR A 62 7.99 14.03 -8.21
N ALA A 63 7.03 13.20 -7.78
CA ALA A 63 6.68 13.05 -6.37
C ALA A 63 7.86 12.59 -5.50
N ASP A 64 8.74 11.73 -6.05
CA ASP A 64 9.94 11.27 -5.36
C ASP A 64 10.91 12.44 -5.11
N ILE A 65 11.14 13.27 -6.14
CA ILE A 65 11.97 14.48 -6.01
C ILE A 65 11.38 15.44 -4.97
N ILE A 66 10.06 15.63 -4.94
CA ILE A 66 9.41 16.50 -3.95
C ILE A 66 9.63 15.97 -2.52
N LEU A 67 9.45 14.66 -2.30
CA LEU A 67 9.60 14.09 -0.95
C LEU A 67 11.08 13.96 -0.54
N MET A 68 12.02 13.74 -1.48
CA MET A 68 13.44 13.89 -1.20
C MET A 68 13.79 15.32 -0.80
N ARG A 69 13.21 16.32 -1.46
CA ARG A 69 13.41 17.72 -1.08
C ARG A 69 12.82 18.00 0.30
N ALA A 70 11.65 17.46 0.65
CA ALA A 70 11.09 17.59 1.99
C ALA A 70 12.04 17.05 3.06
N GLU A 71 12.64 15.88 2.82
CA GLU A 71 13.60 15.26 3.73
C GLU A 71 14.86 16.13 3.91
N ILE A 72 15.43 16.64 2.82
CA ILE A 72 16.59 17.53 2.83
C ILE A 72 16.28 18.83 3.59
N GLU A 73 15.14 19.44 3.30
CA GLU A 73 14.75 20.68 3.97
C GLU A 73 14.53 20.47 5.48
N ASN A 74 13.89 19.37 5.84
CA ASN A 74 13.72 19.02 7.26
C ASN A 74 15.06 18.90 7.98
N GLU A 75 16.03 18.26 7.33
CA GLU A 75 17.35 18.05 7.93
C GLU A 75 18.15 19.36 8.04
N LEU A 76 18.21 20.13 6.97
CA LEU A 76 19.07 21.33 6.90
C LEU A 76 18.41 22.56 7.51
N ASN A 77 17.13 22.78 7.27
CA ASN A 77 16.43 24.04 7.55
C ASN A 77 15.25 23.89 8.52
N GLY A 78 14.94 22.64 8.93
CA GLY A 78 13.89 22.35 9.90
C GLY A 78 12.52 22.07 9.29
N PRO A 79 11.55 21.66 10.13
CA PRO A 79 10.27 21.15 9.70
C PRO A 79 9.40 22.16 8.93
N GLU A 80 9.49 23.44 9.29
CA GLU A 80 8.77 24.51 8.59
C GLU A 80 9.19 24.63 7.12
N ALA A 81 10.48 24.42 6.82
CA ALA A 81 11.00 24.46 5.45
C ALA A 81 10.56 23.22 4.64
N ALA A 82 10.35 22.09 5.30
CA ALA A 82 9.86 20.84 4.67
C ALA A 82 8.34 20.85 4.41
N ALA A 83 7.58 21.54 5.25
CA ALA A 83 6.12 21.55 5.26
C ALA A 83 5.47 21.82 3.87
N PRO A 84 5.92 22.77 3.05
CA PRO A 84 5.32 23.03 1.73
C PRO A 84 5.41 21.83 0.77
N TYR A 85 6.47 21.04 0.87
CA TYR A 85 6.69 19.88 0.02
C TYR A 85 5.78 18.71 0.42
N LEU A 86 5.68 18.43 1.73
CA LEU A 86 4.75 17.45 2.26
C LEU A 86 3.31 17.82 1.92
N LYS A 87 2.94 19.07 2.16
CA LYS A 87 1.62 19.65 1.82
C LYS A 87 1.25 19.42 0.36
N LYS A 88 2.17 19.67 -0.57
CA LYS A 88 1.94 19.54 -2.01
C LYS A 88 1.56 18.09 -2.41
N ILE A 89 2.18 17.09 -1.81
CA ILE A 89 1.84 15.68 -2.08
C ILE A 89 0.47 15.35 -1.51
N ARG A 90 0.19 15.76 -0.28
CA ARG A 90 -1.08 15.48 0.39
C ARG A 90 -2.26 16.19 -0.29
N GLN A 91 -2.12 17.42 -0.75
CA GLN A 91 -3.17 18.11 -1.49
C GLN A 91 -3.64 17.34 -2.73
N ARG A 92 -2.74 16.65 -3.41
CA ARG A 92 -3.11 15.80 -4.53
C ARG A 92 -3.86 14.53 -4.10
N ALA A 93 -3.52 13.99 -2.93
CA ALA A 93 -4.06 12.75 -2.40
C ALA A 93 -5.49 12.89 -1.86
N PHE A 94 -5.86 14.08 -1.40
CA PHE A 94 -7.15 14.35 -0.77
C PHE A 94 -8.02 15.29 -1.62
N SER A 95 -9.34 15.24 -1.43
CA SER A 95 -10.25 16.25 -1.97
C SER A 95 -10.11 17.56 -1.19
N GLU A 96 -10.40 18.69 -1.83
CA GLU A 96 -10.34 20.01 -1.19
C GLU A 96 -11.21 20.10 0.09
N ALA A 97 -12.36 19.44 0.09
CA ALA A 97 -13.22 19.36 1.27
C ALA A 97 -12.54 18.73 2.49
N ASN A 98 -11.56 17.84 2.26
CA ASN A 98 -10.81 17.16 3.33
C ASN A 98 -9.48 17.84 3.67
N TRP A 99 -9.06 18.89 2.94
CA TRP A 99 -7.81 19.56 3.19
C TRP A 99 -7.67 20.14 4.61
N PRO A 100 -8.68 20.73 5.23
CA PRO A 100 -8.53 21.28 6.61
C PRO A 100 -8.02 20.22 7.59
N LYS A 101 -8.54 18.99 7.52
CA LYS A 101 -8.15 17.90 8.40
C LYS A 101 -6.93 17.14 7.90
N GLU A 102 -7.01 16.66 6.66
CA GLU A 102 -6.06 15.68 6.13
C GLU A 102 -4.76 16.31 5.60
N VAL A 103 -4.76 17.61 5.35
CA VAL A 103 -3.59 18.33 4.85
C VAL A 103 -3.12 19.34 5.87
N GLU A 104 -3.94 20.36 6.21
CA GLU A 104 -3.49 21.49 7.03
C GLU A 104 -3.17 21.06 8.47
N GLN A 105 -4.08 20.36 9.14
CA GLN A 105 -3.86 19.89 10.50
C GLN A 105 -2.73 18.85 10.55
N TYR A 106 -2.68 17.94 9.57
CA TYR A 106 -1.63 16.93 9.50
C TYR A 106 -0.24 17.56 9.35
N VAL A 107 -0.08 18.50 8.40
CA VAL A 107 1.20 19.17 8.17
C VAL A 107 1.58 20.04 9.36
N ALA A 108 0.63 20.74 10.00
CA ALA A 108 0.90 21.49 11.21
C ALA A 108 1.40 20.58 12.35
N ALA A 109 0.78 19.44 12.56
CA ALA A 109 1.23 18.44 13.54
C ALA A 109 2.63 17.90 13.21
N ALA A 110 2.90 17.64 11.92
CA ALA A 110 4.22 17.21 11.47
C ALA A 110 5.31 18.28 11.69
N SER A 111 4.96 19.57 11.63
CA SER A 111 5.90 20.69 11.73
C SER A 111 6.34 21.01 13.17
N VAL A 112 5.87 20.28 14.17
CA VAL A 112 6.23 20.51 15.59
C VAL A 112 7.70 20.25 15.86
N SER A 113 8.31 19.27 15.19
CA SER A 113 9.73 18.93 15.33
C SER A 113 10.30 18.29 14.06
N LYS A 114 11.63 18.25 13.96
CA LYS A 114 12.30 17.50 12.88
C LYS A 114 11.92 16.02 12.89
N GLU A 115 11.75 15.43 14.05
CA GLU A 115 11.41 14.02 14.21
C GLU A 115 9.97 13.73 13.72
N THR A 116 9.00 14.56 14.13
CA THR A 116 7.61 14.41 13.68
C THR A 116 7.48 14.62 12.18
N MET A 117 8.18 15.59 11.62
CA MET A 117 8.22 15.82 10.17
C MET A 117 8.86 14.66 9.44
N PHE A 118 9.97 14.13 9.94
CA PHE A 118 10.63 12.99 9.33
C PHE A 118 9.73 11.74 9.33
N ASN A 119 9.06 11.45 10.43
CA ASN A 119 8.08 10.34 10.50
C ASN A 119 6.94 10.56 9.51
N ALA A 120 6.42 11.78 9.39
CA ALA A 120 5.38 12.10 8.41
C ALA A 120 5.86 11.90 6.97
N ILE A 121 7.11 12.24 6.64
CA ILE A 121 7.72 11.97 5.33
C ILE A 121 7.87 10.47 5.08
N ILE A 122 8.31 9.70 6.08
CA ILE A 122 8.42 8.23 6.00
C ILE A 122 7.07 7.59 5.65
N ASP A 123 6.00 8.02 6.32
CA ASP A 123 4.66 7.49 6.11
C ASP A 123 4.09 7.97 4.77
N GLU A 124 4.26 9.24 4.42
CA GLU A 124 3.82 9.78 3.14
C GLU A 124 4.50 9.07 1.96
N ARG A 125 5.79 8.77 2.06
CA ARG A 125 6.51 7.97 1.05
C ARG A 125 5.96 6.53 0.95
N ALA A 126 5.55 5.94 2.07
CA ALA A 126 4.93 4.62 2.06
C ALA A 126 3.60 4.64 1.28
N PHE A 127 2.75 5.62 1.53
CA PHE A 127 1.46 5.77 0.85
C PHE A 127 1.63 6.15 -0.62
N GLU A 128 2.50 7.11 -0.90
CA GLU A 128 2.72 7.63 -2.25
C GLU A 128 3.32 6.59 -3.19
N PHE A 129 4.25 5.77 -2.70
CA PHE A 129 5.03 4.84 -3.52
C PHE A 129 4.67 3.36 -3.30
N CYS A 130 3.54 3.08 -2.66
CA CYS A 130 3.05 1.72 -2.52
C CYS A 130 2.94 1.05 -3.90
N GLY A 131 3.55 -0.13 -4.05
CA GLY A 131 3.60 -0.87 -5.31
C GLY A 131 4.67 -0.43 -6.30
N GLU A 132 5.51 0.56 -5.97
CA GLU A 132 6.58 1.07 -6.85
C GLU A 132 7.98 0.53 -6.50
N MET A 133 8.06 -0.43 -5.61
CA MET A 133 9.27 -1.19 -5.24
C MET A 133 10.41 -0.37 -4.59
N ILE A 134 10.17 0.87 -4.17
CA ILE A 134 11.22 1.72 -3.56
C ILE A 134 11.24 1.64 -2.03
N ARG A 135 10.18 1.13 -1.38
CA ARG A 135 10.04 1.14 0.08
C ARG A 135 11.20 0.46 0.80
N ARG A 136 11.67 -0.69 0.30
CA ARG A 136 12.79 -1.41 0.93
C ARG A 136 14.07 -0.57 0.93
N ALA A 137 14.36 0.11 -0.18
CA ALA A 137 15.53 0.97 -0.30
C ALA A 137 15.44 2.18 0.66
N ASP A 138 14.26 2.79 0.78
CA ASP A 138 14.02 3.85 1.75
C ASP A 138 14.27 3.38 3.20
N LEU A 139 13.72 2.24 3.59
CA LEU A 139 13.88 1.71 4.94
C LEU A 139 15.32 1.33 5.26
N ILE A 140 16.08 0.84 4.28
CA ILE A 140 17.51 0.55 4.42
C ILE A 140 18.30 1.86 4.65
N ARG A 141 18.14 2.86 3.78
CA ARG A 141 18.90 4.12 3.90
C ARG A 141 18.60 4.89 5.18
N TRP A 142 17.42 4.69 5.78
CA TRP A 142 17.03 5.26 7.07
C TRP A 142 17.38 4.38 8.27
N ASN A 143 17.95 3.19 8.05
CA ASN A 143 18.20 2.17 9.08
C ASN A 143 16.94 1.78 9.86
N MET A 144 15.83 1.64 9.16
CA MET A 144 14.50 1.36 9.74
C MET A 144 13.88 0.05 9.24
N LEU A 145 14.62 -0.77 8.48
CA LEU A 145 14.06 -1.96 7.84
C LEU A 145 13.48 -2.92 8.88
N LYS A 146 14.28 -3.33 9.85
CA LYS A 146 13.84 -4.26 10.89
C LYS A 146 12.68 -3.68 11.71
N LYS A 147 12.82 -2.44 12.19
CA LYS A 147 11.79 -1.77 12.98
C LYS A 147 10.43 -1.77 12.27
N LYS A 148 10.39 -1.41 10.98
CA LYS A 148 9.14 -1.34 10.22
C LYS A 148 8.58 -2.71 9.86
N LEU A 149 9.41 -3.73 9.73
CA LEU A 149 8.96 -5.11 9.56
C LEU A 149 8.38 -5.69 10.86
N ASP A 150 8.98 -5.38 12.01
CA ASP A 150 8.45 -5.77 13.32
C ASP A 150 7.09 -5.10 13.59
N GLU A 151 6.97 -3.79 13.31
CA GLU A 151 5.68 -3.07 13.37
C GLU A 151 4.63 -3.73 12.46
N ALA A 152 5.01 -4.14 11.26
CA ALA A 152 4.10 -4.79 10.32
C ALA A 152 3.64 -6.17 10.83
N LYS A 153 4.53 -6.98 11.43
CA LYS A 153 4.14 -8.26 12.07
C LYS A 153 3.13 -8.03 13.19
N THR A 154 3.41 -7.09 14.09
CA THR A 154 2.48 -6.74 15.18
C THR A 154 1.11 -6.35 14.64
N LYS A 155 1.06 -5.45 13.67
CA LYS A 155 -0.20 -5.04 13.03
C LYS A 155 -0.93 -6.20 12.34
N MET A 156 -0.23 -7.18 11.78
CA MET A 156 -0.89 -8.36 11.19
C MET A 156 -1.49 -9.28 12.26
N TYR A 157 -0.86 -9.41 13.42
CA TYR A 157 -1.43 -10.13 14.54
C TYR A 157 -2.66 -9.43 15.12
N ASP A 158 -2.60 -8.11 15.29
CA ASP A 158 -3.73 -7.30 15.75
C ASP A 158 -4.90 -7.36 14.76
N LEU A 159 -4.62 -7.26 13.46
CA LEU A 159 -5.62 -7.42 12.40
C LEU A 159 -6.29 -8.79 12.47
N ARG A 160 -5.52 -9.87 12.60
CA ARG A 160 -6.05 -11.23 12.72
C ARG A 160 -7.01 -11.38 13.88
N SER A 161 -6.66 -10.76 15.01
CA SER A 161 -7.43 -10.83 16.25
C SER A 161 -8.53 -9.78 16.34
N LEU A 162 -8.67 -8.91 15.33
CA LEU A 162 -9.59 -7.76 15.32
C LEU A 162 -9.43 -6.93 16.61
N SER A 163 -8.19 -6.61 16.96
CA SER A 163 -7.84 -5.89 18.19
C SER A 163 -7.07 -4.60 17.91
N GLY A 164 -6.89 -3.77 18.95
CA GLY A 164 -6.16 -2.51 18.84
C GLY A 164 -6.81 -1.56 17.84
N GLU A 165 -6.06 -1.09 16.86
CA GLU A 165 -6.57 -0.18 15.83
C GLU A 165 -7.55 -0.84 14.83
N TYR A 166 -7.76 -2.15 14.92
CA TYR A 166 -8.64 -2.94 14.04
C TYR A 166 -9.90 -3.46 14.73
N ASP A 167 -10.21 -3.04 15.95
CA ASP A 167 -11.37 -3.49 16.75
C ASP A 167 -12.72 -3.10 16.11
N TRP A 168 -12.74 -2.11 15.24
CA TRP A 168 -13.90 -1.67 14.48
C TRP A 168 -14.20 -2.54 13.25
N LEU A 169 -13.25 -3.38 12.81
CA LEU A 169 -13.43 -4.26 11.65
C LEU A 169 -14.31 -5.44 12.00
N THR A 170 -15.11 -5.88 11.03
CA THR A 170 -15.79 -7.17 11.10
C THR A 170 -14.91 -8.24 10.46
N GLY A 171 -14.98 -9.48 10.95
CA GLY A 171 -14.31 -10.59 10.29
C GLY A 171 -14.90 -10.93 8.91
N HIS A 172 -16.08 -10.39 8.60
CA HIS A 172 -16.83 -10.66 7.38
C HIS A 172 -16.63 -9.57 6.34
N LEU A 173 -16.73 -9.96 5.08
CA LEU A 173 -16.69 -9.03 3.97
C LEU A 173 -18.13 -8.67 3.55
N TYR A 174 -18.43 -7.38 3.48
CA TYR A 174 -19.71 -6.87 3.01
C TYR A 174 -19.52 -6.16 1.69
N THR A 175 -20.46 -6.33 0.78
CA THR A 175 -20.35 -5.79 -0.58
C THR A 175 -21.67 -5.25 -1.06
N LYS A 176 -21.61 -4.33 -2.02
CA LYS A 176 -22.76 -3.96 -2.86
C LYS A 176 -22.35 -3.89 -4.32
N PRO A 177 -23.23 -4.30 -5.25
CA PRO A 177 -22.99 -4.12 -6.68
C PRO A 177 -23.03 -2.64 -7.06
N ILE A 178 -22.15 -2.24 -7.95
CA ILE A 178 -22.15 -0.92 -8.59
C ILE A 178 -22.10 -1.05 -10.09
N ASP A 179 -22.46 0.02 -10.80
CA ASP A 179 -22.18 0.13 -12.21
C ASP A 179 -20.70 0.47 -12.39
N PHE A 180 -20.02 -0.33 -13.20
CA PHE A 180 -18.63 -0.10 -13.53
C PHE A 180 -18.52 0.35 -14.98
N LYS A 181 -17.87 1.50 -15.19
CA LYS A 181 -17.62 2.07 -16.50
C LYS A 181 -16.16 1.83 -16.90
N TRP A 182 -15.98 1.34 -18.10
CA TRP A 182 -14.69 1.05 -18.67
C TRP A 182 -14.63 1.57 -20.12
N LYS A 183 -13.50 2.10 -20.52
CA LYS A 183 -13.29 2.61 -21.88
C LYS A 183 -12.29 1.72 -22.62
N ARG A 184 -12.69 1.28 -23.82
CA ARG A 184 -11.83 0.49 -24.68
C ARG A 184 -11.94 0.96 -26.13
N ASN A 185 -10.81 1.25 -26.77
CA ASN A 185 -10.76 1.78 -28.14
C ASN A 185 -11.65 3.03 -28.33
N GLY A 186 -11.68 3.91 -27.33
CA GLY A 186 -12.55 5.09 -27.34
C GLY A 186 -14.02 4.85 -27.03
N VAL A 187 -14.47 3.61 -26.94
CA VAL A 187 -15.86 3.23 -26.64
C VAL A 187 -16.04 2.98 -25.13
N GLU A 188 -17.02 3.62 -24.52
CA GLU A 188 -17.38 3.40 -23.12
C GLU A 188 -18.32 2.19 -23.00
N TYR A 189 -18.01 1.29 -22.08
CA TYR A 189 -18.81 0.14 -21.70
C TYR A 189 -19.26 0.28 -20.25
N THR A 190 -20.47 -0.14 -19.96
CA THR A 190 -21.00 -0.21 -18.59
C THR A 190 -21.29 -1.66 -18.23
N LEU A 191 -20.69 -2.13 -17.15
CA LEU A 191 -20.93 -3.45 -16.58
C LEU A 191 -21.82 -3.30 -15.35
N SER A 192 -23.14 -3.14 -15.58
CA SER A 192 -24.10 -2.93 -14.51
C SER A 192 -24.14 -4.10 -13.53
N LYS A 193 -24.13 -3.82 -12.25
CA LYS A 193 -24.24 -4.80 -11.15
C LYS A 193 -23.19 -5.92 -11.16
N LYS A 194 -22.06 -5.72 -11.84
CA LYS A 194 -20.98 -6.72 -11.95
C LYS A 194 -19.72 -6.32 -11.16
N ALA A 195 -19.50 -5.03 -10.94
CA ALA A 195 -18.46 -4.54 -10.05
C ALA A 195 -18.97 -4.48 -8.60
N LEU A 196 -18.06 -4.60 -7.65
CA LEU A 196 -18.37 -4.63 -6.23
C LEU A 196 -17.72 -3.45 -5.51
N GLN A 197 -18.46 -2.86 -4.59
CA GLN A 197 -17.89 -2.03 -3.52
C GLN A 197 -17.83 -2.85 -2.24
N PHE A 198 -16.73 -2.74 -1.51
CA PHE A 198 -16.52 -3.44 -0.25
C PHE A 198 -16.68 -2.45 0.91
N TYR A 199 -17.54 -2.81 1.87
CA TYR A 199 -17.77 -2.00 3.06
C TYR A 199 -16.49 -1.82 3.88
N GLY A 200 -16.28 -0.61 4.40
CA GLY A 200 -15.07 -0.23 5.14
C GLY A 200 -13.83 -0.08 4.26
N LEU A 201 -13.95 -0.39 2.96
CA LEU A 201 -12.87 -0.26 1.99
C LEU A 201 -13.10 0.93 1.02
N GLN A 202 -14.10 1.76 1.28
CA GLN A 202 -14.41 2.94 0.46
C GLN A 202 -14.19 4.23 1.24
N PRO A 203 -13.77 5.32 0.59
CA PRO A 203 -13.57 6.60 1.23
C PRO A 203 -14.85 7.15 1.90
N GLY A 204 -14.71 7.64 3.11
CA GLY A 204 -15.78 8.35 3.82
C GLY A 204 -16.95 7.49 4.31
N GLU A 205 -16.83 6.16 4.25
CA GLU A 205 -17.86 5.28 4.80
C GLU A 205 -17.86 5.27 6.33
N ASN A 206 -19.06 5.20 6.93
CA ASN A 206 -19.17 4.96 8.36
C ASN A 206 -18.74 3.53 8.70
N LYS A 207 -17.62 3.40 9.39
CA LYS A 207 -17.00 2.12 9.77
C LYS A 207 -17.88 1.24 10.66
N LEU A 208 -18.94 1.81 11.26
CA LEU A 208 -19.85 1.10 12.16
C LEU A 208 -21.20 0.79 11.54
N ASP A 209 -21.49 1.28 10.33
CA ASP A 209 -22.79 1.12 9.68
C ASP A 209 -22.65 0.49 8.28
N PRO A 210 -22.87 -0.84 8.15
CA PRO A 210 -22.86 -1.52 6.87
C PRO A 210 -24.19 -1.37 6.09
N SER A 211 -25.07 -0.42 6.45
CA SER A 211 -26.35 -0.26 5.76
C SER A 211 -26.18 -0.07 4.25
N GLY A 212 -27.00 -0.74 3.47
CA GLY A 212 -26.90 -0.75 2.00
C GLY A 212 -25.87 -1.75 1.43
N TYR A 213 -25.14 -2.48 2.28
CA TYR A 213 -24.29 -3.58 1.89
C TYR A 213 -24.92 -4.91 2.29
N VAL A 214 -24.55 -5.97 1.58
CA VAL A 214 -24.90 -7.35 1.93
C VAL A 214 -23.62 -8.13 2.20
N GLU A 215 -23.71 -9.13 3.08
CA GLU A 215 -22.57 -10.00 3.34
C GLU A 215 -22.15 -10.70 2.06
N TYR A 216 -20.84 -10.70 1.79
CA TYR A 216 -20.31 -11.33 0.59
C TYR A 216 -20.43 -12.85 0.67
N THR A 217 -20.98 -13.44 -0.38
CA THR A 217 -21.02 -14.89 -0.56
C THR A 217 -20.17 -15.27 -1.76
N ASP A 218 -19.49 -16.41 -1.66
CA ASP A 218 -18.76 -17.00 -2.78
C ASP A 218 -19.70 -17.54 -3.88
N SER A 219 -19.15 -18.18 -4.89
CA SER A 219 -19.94 -18.77 -5.98
C SER A 219 -20.86 -19.90 -5.56
N GLU A 220 -20.65 -20.47 -4.39
CA GLU A 220 -21.46 -21.54 -3.79
C GLU A 220 -22.52 -20.99 -2.82
N GLY A 221 -22.60 -19.68 -2.66
CA GLY A 221 -23.52 -19.00 -1.75
C GLY A 221 -23.11 -19.04 -0.28
N LYS A 222 -21.86 -19.43 0.01
CA LYS A 222 -21.33 -19.51 1.36
C LYS A 222 -20.76 -18.17 1.78
N THR A 223 -21.11 -17.69 2.97
CA THR A 223 -20.51 -16.50 3.57
C THR A 223 -19.05 -16.74 3.90
N THR A 224 -18.22 -15.71 3.65
CA THR A 224 -16.78 -15.83 3.83
C THR A 224 -16.32 -14.95 4.97
N THR A 225 -15.83 -15.56 6.04
CA THR A 225 -15.03 -14.85 7.04
C THR A 225 -13.71 -14.47 6.40
N TRP A 226 -13.51 -13.18 6.16
CA TRP A 226 -12.37 -12.67 5.39
C TRP A 226 -11.13 -12.53 6.26
N ILE A 227 -11.29 -11.98 7.48
CA ILE A 227 -10.23 -11.85 8.47
C ILE A 227 -10.39 -12.98 9.49
N LYS A 228 -9.48 -13.94 9.46
CA LYS A 228 -9.44 -15.09 10.36
C LYS A 228 -8.04 -15.72 10.40
N GLU A 229 -7.80 -16.55 11.38
CA GLU A 229 -6.51 -17.23 11.57
C GLU A 229 -6.09 -18.05 10.34
N ASP A 230 -7.01 -18.79 9.74
CA ASP A 230 -6.72 -19.57 8.51
C ASP A 230 -6.19 -18.74 7.35
N ASN A 231 -6.58 -17.47 7.27
CA ASN A 231 -6.17 -16.56 6.20
C ASN A 231 -4.90 -15.78 6.55
N LEU A 232 -4.61 -15.58 7.85
CA LEU A 232 -3.45 -14.87 8.37
C LEU A 232 -2.66 -15.77 9.34
N LYS A 233 -2.19 -16.91 8.84
CA LYS A 233 -1.43 -17.90 9.62
C LYS A 233 -0.10 -17.33 10.10
N ASP A 234 0.42 -17.89 11.20
CA ASP A 234 1.72 -17.49 11.76
C ASP A 234 2.84 -17.59 10.74
N ASP A 235 2.88 -18.68 9.96
CA ASP A 235 3.90 -18.87 8.92
C ASP A 235 3.90 -17.73 7.88
N LYS A 236 2.74 -17.17 7.56
CA LYS A 236 2.61 -16.03 6.65
C LYS A 236 3.09 -14.74 7.28
N ILE A 237 2.75 -14.49 8.54
CA ILE A 237 3.18 -13.30 9.27
C ILE A 237 4.68 -13.36 9.50
N GLU A 238 5.18 -14.51 9.97
CA GLU A 238 6.61 -14.69 10.23
C GLU A 238 7.46 -14.67 8.96
N SER A 239 6.90 -15.03 7.79
CA SER A 239 7.59 -14.98 6.50
C SER A 239 7.94 -13.58 6.00
N LEU A 240 7.49 -12.51 6.67
CA LEU A 240 7.93 -11.14 6.33
C LEU A 240 9.48 -11.02 6.41
N TYR A 241 10.09 -11.74 7.31
CA TYR A 241 11.52 -12.03 7.29
C TYR A 241 11.81 -13.30 8.11
N LEU A 242 12.75 -14.11 7.61
CA LEU A 242 13.21 -15.35 8.26
C LEU A 242 14.58 -15.19 8.91
N GLN A 243 15.32 -14.18 8.52
CA GLN A 243 16.64 -13.85 9.02
C GLN A 243 16.67 -12.40 9.46
N ASP A 244 17.57 -12.04 10.36
CA ASP A 244 17.68 -10.69 10.91
C ASP A 244 17.84 -9.64 9.78
N PRO A 245 16.83 -8.77 9.54
CA PRO A 245 16.89 -7.79 8.46
C PRO A 245 18.07 -6.84 8.55
N ASP A 246 18.58 -6.53 9.76
CA ASP A 246 19.72 -5.63 9.95
C ASP A 246 21.02 -6.24 9.45
N LYS A 247 21.12 -7.58 9.44
CA LYS A 247 22.28 -8.31 8.88
C LYS A 247 22.14 -8.52 7.38
N TYR A 248 20.93 -8.74 6.90
CA TYR A 248 20.65 -9.10 5.50
C TYR A 248 20.03 -7.94 4.69
N MET A 249 20.37 -6.69 5.05
CA MET A 249 19.91 -5.49 4.33
C MET A 249 20.39 -5.46 2.87
N TYR A 250 21.63 -5.86 2.65
CA TYR A 250 22.25 -5.82 1.33
C TYR A 250 22.27 -7.22 0.72
N TRP A 251 22.30 -7.28 -0.60
CA TRP A 251 22.51 -8.53 -1.32
C TRP A 251 23.97 -8.98 -1.15
N PRO A 252 24.22 -10.30 -1.02
CA PRO A 252 25.58 -10.80 -1.07
C PRO A 252 26.23 -10.49 -2.42
N ILE A 253 27.54 -10.35 -2.42
CA ILE A 253 28.32 -10.28 -3.67
C ILE A 253 28.16 -11.62 -4.38
N PHE A 254 27.81 -11.57 -5.66
CA PHE A 254 27.59 -12.76 -6.45
C PHE A 254 28.88 -13.57 -6.58
N GLN A 255 28.81 -14.90 -6.43
CA GLN A 255 29.99 -15.79 -6.35
C GLN A 255 30.97 -15.60 -7.52
N TYR A 256 30.45 -15.42 -8.74
CA TYR A 256 31.27 -15.14 -9.91
C TYR A 256 32.20 -13.91 -9.73
N ASN A 257 31.76 -12.89 -9.06
CA ASN A 257 32.55 -11.68 -8.79
C ASN A 257 33.59 -11.91 -7.69
N LEU A 258 33.28 -12.75 -6.69
CA LEU A 258 34.24 -13.17 -5.67
C LEU A 258 35.34 -13.99 -6.28
N ASP A 259 35.01 -14.91 -7.17
CA ASP A 259 36.00 -15.78 -7.85
C ASP A 259 36.92 -14.98 -8.78
N ALA A 260 36.37 -13.91 -9.39
CA ALA A 260 37.11 -13.03 -10.28
C ALA A 260 38.02 -12.02 -9.57
N ASN A 261 37.72 -11.70 -8.30
CA ASN A 261 38.47 -10.70 -7.52
C ASN A 261 38.66 -11.15 -6.07
N PRO A 262 39.86 -11.71 -5.75
CA PRO A 262 40.18 -12.21 -4.41
C PRO A 262 40.17 -11.14 -3.29
N ALA A 263 40.13 -9.85 -3.65
CA ALA A 263 40.00 -8.76 -2.68
C ALA A 263 38.58 -8.50 -2.23
N LEU A 264 37.60 -9.15 -2.85
CA LEU A 264 36.20 -9.05 -2.46
C LEU A 264 35.84 -10.14 -1.45
N GLU A 265 35.11 -9.74 -0.42
CA GLU A 265 34.58 -10.65 0.60
C GLU A 265 33.12 -10.31 0.90
N ASN A 266 32.32 -11.34 1.09
CA ASN A 266 30.98 -11.16 1.66
C ASN A 266 31.08 -10.97 3.17
N TYR A 267 30.07 -10.38 3.75
CA TYR A 267 29.91 -10.41 5.20
C TYR A 267 29.83 -11.85 5.70
N SER A 268 30.43 -12.14 6.85
CA SER A 268 30.58 -13.49 7.42
C SER A 268 29.25 -14.26 7.58
N TRP A 269 28.13 -13.54 7.75
CA TRP A 269 26.80 -14.14 7.91
C TRP A 269 26.14 -14.64 6.61
N TYR A 270 26.69 -14.31 5.42
CA TYR A 270 26.22 -14.89 4.16
C TYR A 270 26.77 -16.30 3.87
N GLY A 271 27.66 -16.79 4.73
CA GLY A 271 28.37 -18.05 4.50
C GLY A 271 29.54 -17.87 3.53
N LYS A 272 30.39 -18.89 3.48
CA LYS A 272 31.47 -19.00 2.48
C LYS A 272 30.96 -19.68 1.24
#